data_8d0be961440ff222aff1d5c7f39d862f
#
_entry.id   8d0be961440ff222aff1d5c7f39d862f
#
_cell.length_a   1.000
_cell.length_b   1.000
_cell.length_c   1.000
_cell.angle_alpha   90.00
_cell.angle_beta   90.00
_cell.angle_gamma   90.00
#
_symmetry.space_group_name_H-M   'P 1'
#
loop_
_entity.id
_entity.type
_entity.pdbx_description
1 polymer ?
#
loop_
_entity_poly.entity_id
_entity_poly.type
_entity_poly.pdbx_seq_one_letter_code
_entity_poly.pdbx_strand_id
1 'polypeptide(L)'
;QAKINSSMLMGGLPLVTRTVESLLGQHINHTVMVDFQTFAALTDAVGGVDVNVKLPFESTIDPGVKFPAGVNRLNGARALDFVRERKAFVDGDYQRVRNQQTFLKAVLTKVVKQGATDRATARKLATTALPRITVTPGLTLDALARLAFSFHTTPANGAVFFTLPTAGVGTSADGQSIVLEDPAATAEIAAALRANKISNYVAAHKLQNGN
;
A
#
# COMPACT_ATOMS: atom_id res chain seq x y z
N GLN A 1 5.97 -24.31 -5.89
CA GLN A 1 5.77 -22.98 -5.27
C GLN A 1 5.87 -21.92 -6.34
N ALA A 2 4.92 -20.99 -6.40
CA ALA A 2 4.91 -19.84 -7.30
C ALA A 2 4.89 -18.55 -6.47
N LYS A 3 5.33 -17.45 -7.09
CA LYS A 3 5.23 -16.12 -6.46
C LYS A 3 3.76 -15.76 -6.24
N ILE A 4 3.44 -15.12 -5.12
CA ILE A 4 2.06 -14.68 -4.83
C ILE A 4 1.50 -13.77 -5.94
N ASN A 5 2.34 -12.94 -6.57
CA ASN A 5 1.94 -12.09 -7.67
C ASN A 5 1.61 -12.86 -8.96
N SER A 6 2.06 -14.11 -9.12
CA SER A 6 1.69 -14.96 -10.26
C SER A 6 0.19 -15.28 -10.26
N SER A 7 -0.47 -15.22 -9.11
CA SER A 7 -1.92 -15.42 -9.02
C SER A 7 -2.70 -14.40 -9.86
N MET A 8 -2.14 -13.18 -10.05
CA MET A 8 -2.75 -12.17 -10.92
C MET A 8 -2.79 -12.61 -12.38
N LEU A 9 -1.71 -13.23 -12.87
CA LEU A 9 -1.65 -13.74 -14.24
C LEU A 9 -2.50 -15.00 -14.44
N MET A 10 -2.62 -15.83 -13.41
CA MET A 10 -3.31 -17.13 -13.48
C MET A 10 -4.83 -17.03 -13.33
N GLY A 11 -5.32 -16.09 -12.53
CA GLY A 11 -6.74 -16.00 -12.20
C GLY A 11 -7.21 -14.61 -11.79
N GLY A 12 -6.43 -13.58 -12.14
CA GLY A 12 -6.81 -12.18 -11.91
C GLY A 12 -7.04 -11.84 -10.44
N LEU A 13 -7.74 -10.74 -10.22
CA LEU A 13 -8.04 -10.23 -8.89
C LEU A 13 -8.75 -11.24 -7.96
N PRO A 14 -9.69 -12.09 -8.44
CA PRO A 14 -10.30 -13.10 -7.58
C PRO A 14 -9.30 -14.12 -7.02
N LEU A 15 -8.32 -14.55 -7.82
CA LEU A 15 -7.31 -15.49 -7.34
C LEU A 15 -6.32 -14.84 -6.38
N VAL A 16 -5.92 -13.60 -6.66
CA VAL A 16 -5.09 -12.81 -5.71
C VAL A 16 -5.78 -12.70 -4.37
N THR A 17 -7.07 -12.33 -4.36
CA THR A 17 -7.86 -12.18 -3.13
C THR A 17 -7.87 -13.48 -2.33
N ARG A 18 -8.25 -14.60 -2.96
CA ARG A 18 -8.25 -15.92 -2.29
C ARG A 18 -6.86 -16.34 -1.78
N THR A 19 -5.81 -16.02 -2.53
CA THR A 19 -4.45 -16.35 -2.12
C THR A 19 -4.05 -15.59 -0.85
N VAL A 20 -4.38 -14.29 -0.78
CA VAL A 20 -4.12 -13.47 0.42
C VAL A 20 -5.01 -13.90 1.58
N GLU A 21 -6.29 -14.20 1.34
CA GLU A 21 -7.20 -14.75 2.35
C GLU A 21 -6.68 -16.06 2.94
N SER A 22 -6.18 -16.96 2.09
CA SER A 22 -5.58 -18.23 2.51
C SER A 22 -4.32 -18.01 3.34
N LEU A 23 -3.47 -17.05 2.94
CA LEU A 23 -2.23 -16.72 3.64
C LEU A 23 -2.50 -16.14 5.05
N LEU A 24 -3.45 -15.24 5.17
CA LEU A 24 -3.72 -14.51 6.42
C LEU A 24 -4.86 -15.10 7.25
N GLY A 25 -5.59 -16.09 6.71
CA GLY A 25 -6.76 -16.65 7.37
C GLY A 25 -7.84 -15.61 7.67
N GLN A 26 -7.96 -14.59 6.80
CA GLN A 26 -8.89 -13.48 6.94
C GLN A 26 -9.70 -13.30 5.66
N HIS A 27 -11.00 -13.01 5.80
CA HIS A 27 -11.82 -12.64 4.67
C HIS A 27 -11.56 -11.21 4.23
N ILE A 28 -11.44 -11.00 2.92
CA ILE A 28 -11.27 -9.69 2.28
C ILE A 28 -12.60 -9.23 1.72
N ASN A 29 -13.22 -8.25 2.36
CA ASN A 29 -14.52 -7.72 1.95
C ASN A 29 -14.46 -6.96 0.61
N HIS A 30 -13.39 -6.20 0.39
CA HIS A 30 -13.24 -5.37 -0.79
C HIS A 30 -11.80 -5.38 -1.30
N THR A 31 -11.65 -5.38 -2.61
CA THR A 31 -10.37 -5.18 -3.29
C THR A 31 -10.48 -4.00 -4.25
N VAL A 32 -9.40 -3.26 -4.37
CA VAL A 32 -9.28 -2.12 -5.27
C VAL A 32 -8.02 -2.30 -6.11
N MET A 33 -8.17 -2.18 -7.42
CA MET A 33 -7.05 -2.17 -8.35
C MET A 33 -6.96 -0.81 -9.04
N VAL A 34 -5.75 -0.29 -9.09
CA VAL A 34 -5.44 1.01 -9.68
C VAL A 34 -4.31 0.81 -10.69
N ASP A 35 -4.51 1.22 -11.93
CA ASP A 35 -3.43 1.27 -12.91
C ASP A 35 -2.55 2.52 -12.73
N PHE A 36 -1.43 2.58 -13.45
CA PHE A 36 -0.44 3.65 -13.30
C PHE A 36 -0.98 5.03 -13.71
N GLN A 37 -1.81 5.10 -14.75
CA GLN A 37 -2.38 6.36 -15.20
C GLN A 37 -3.39 6.89 -14.17
N THR A 38 -4.25 6.00 -13.68
CA THR A 38 -5.22 6.32 -12.63
C THR A 38 -4.52 6.71 -11.34
N PHE A 39 -3.46 6.01 -10.93
CA PHE A 39 -2.67 6.36 -9.76
C PHE A 39 -2.13 7.80 -9.85
N ALA A 40 -1.51 8.15 -10.98
CA ALA A 40 -1.00 9.50 -11.21
C ALA A 40 -2.12 10.54 -11.19
N ALA A 41 -3.23 10.28 -11.91
CA ALA A 41 -4.37 11.20 -11.97
C ALA A 41 -5.04 11.41 -10.60
N LEU A 42 -5.18 10.36 -9.77
CA LEU A 42 -5.71 10.48 -8.41
C LEU A 42 -4.77 11.27 -7.51
N THR A 43 -3.45 11.07 -7.64
CA THR A 43 -2.45 11.85 -6.90
C THR A 43 -2.54 13.35 -7.25
N ASP A 44 -2.70 13.67 -8.53
CA ASP A 44 -2.87 15.05 -8.98
C ASP A 44 -4.21 15.65 -8.53
N ALA A 45 -5.29 14.85 -8.57
CA ALA A 45 -6.62 15.28 -8.15
C ALA A 45 -6.70 15.68 -6.68
N VAL A 46 -5.89 15.05 -5.81
CA VAL A 46 -5.75 15.47 -4.40
C VAL A 46 -4.73 16.61 -4.24
N GLY A 47 -4.22 17.16 -5.34
CA GLY A 47 -3.25 18.26 -5.36
C GLY A 47 -1.83 17.81 -4.97
N GLY A 48 -1.41 16.60 -5.34
CA GLY A 48 -0.11 16.01 -4.99
C GLY A 48 -0.01 15.60 -3.53
N VAL A 49 1.07 14.95 -3.14
CA VAL A 49 1.30 14.39 -1.80
C VAL A 49 2.70 14.77 -1.31
N ASP A 50 2.81 15.16 -0.04
CA ASP A 50 4.09 15.46 0.58
C ASP A 50 4.60 14.20 1.28
N VAL A 51 5.74 13.68 0.82
CA VAL A 51 6.41 12.52 1.41
C VAL A 51 7.73 12.93 2.06
N ASN A 52 8.05 12.33 3.20
CA ASN A 52 9.35 12.53 3.84
C ASN A 52 10.31 11.44 3.38
N VAL A 53 11.25 11.78 2.53
CA VAL A 53 12.28 10.88 2.00
C VAL A 53 13.41 10.77 3.00
N LYS A 54 13.65 9.60 3.56
CA LYS A 54 14.77 9.36 4.49
C LYS A 54 16.05 8.99 3.74
N LEU A 55 15.93 8.15 2.72
CA LEU A 55 17.05 7.73 1.90
C LEU A 55 16.96 8.44 0.55
N PRO A 56 17.81 9.46 0.29
CA PRO A 56 17.77 10.20 -0.97
C PRO A 56 18.22 9.32 -2.14
N PHE A 57 17.64 9.55 -3.31
CA PHE A 57 17.99 8.80 -4.52
C PHE A 57 17.68 9.58 -5.79
N GLU A 58 18.26 9.15 -6.90
CA GLU A 58 17.88 9.54 -8.25
C GLU A 58 17.11 8.39 -8.91
N SER A 59 16.03 8.72 -9.62
CA SER A 59 15.20 7.72 -10.28
C SER A 59 15.98 7.01 -11.38
N THR A 60 15.89 5.69 -11.41
CA THR A 60 16.37 4.89 -12.55
C THR A 60 15.29 4.68 -13.61
N ILE A 61 14.05 5.07 -13.31
CA ILE A 61 12.90 4.99 -14.21
C ILE A 61 12.85 6.22 -15.11
N ASP A 62 13.01 7.40 -14.50
CA ASP A 62 13.08 8.70 -15.20
C ASP A 62 14.38 9.40 -14.82
N PRO A 63 15.46 9.22 -15.63
CA PRO A 63 16.77 9.80 -15.34
C PRO A 63 16.73 11.31 -15.20
N GLY A 64 17.37 11.85 -14.16
CA GLY A 64 17.38 13.27 -13.82
C GLY A 64 16.33 13.65 -12.77
N VAL A 65 15.34 12.81 -12.48
CA VAL A 65 14.40 13.03 -11.39
C VAL A 65 15.05 12.64 -10.05
N LYS A 66 15.23 13.61 -9.17
CA LYS A 66 15.87 13.43 -7.87
C LYS A 66 14.88 13.54 -6.73
N PHE A 67 15.10 12.70 -5.71
CA PHE A 67 14.35 12.67 -4.46
C PHE A 67 15.33 12.96 -3.30
N PRO A 68 15.56 14.24 -2.98
CA PRO A 68 16.45 14.60 -1.88
C PRO A 68 15.87 14.17 -0.52
N ALA A 69 16.72 14.05 0.49
CA ALA A 69 16.27 13.81 1.86
C ALA A 69 15.35 14.93 2.35
N GLY A 70 14.38 14.57 3.18
CA GLY A 70 13.39 15.49 3.71
C GLY A 70 12.07 15.47 2.94
N VAL A 71 11.28 16.53 3.09
CA VAL A 71 9.94 16.63 2.50
C VAL A 71 10.01 16.89 1.00
N ASN A 72 9.41 16.01 0.22
CA ASN A 72 9.27 16.12 -1.23
C ASN A 72 7.78 16.23 -1.58
N ARG A 73 7.42 17.25 -2.33
CA ARG A 73 6.10 17.39 -2.93
C ARG A 73 6.05 16.56 -4.21
N LEU A 74 5.19 15.54 -4.24
CA LEU A 74 5.01 14.65 -5.37
C LEU A 74 3.70 14.96 -6.11
N ASN A 75 3.78 15.28 -7.39
CA ASN A 75 2.66 15.17 -8.32
C ASN A 75 2.51 13.71 -8.77
N GLY A 76 1.52 13.43 -9.64
CA GLY A 76 1.23 12.07 -10.08
C GLY A 76 2.43 11.35 -10.72
N ALA A 77 3.17 12.02 -11.62
CA ALA A 77 4.33 11.44 -12.29
C ALA A 77 5.46 11.12 -11.29
N ARG A 78 5.85 12.10 -10.46
CA ARG A 78 6.89 11.90 -9.45
C ARG A 78 6.50 10.87 -8.40
N ALA A 79 5.20 10.82 -8.04
CA ALA A 79 4.69 9.79 -7.12
C ALA A 79 4.82 8.39 -7.72
N LEU A 80 4.53 8.24 -9.01
CA LEU A 80 4.65 6.98 -9.70
C LEU A 80 6.11 6.48 -9.74
N ASP A 81 7.07 7.37 -10.02
CA ASP A 81 8.49 7.04 -9.95
C ASP A 81 8.91 6.64 -8.55
N PHE A 82 8.50 7.41 -7.54
CA PHE A 82 8.82 7.16 -6.14
C PHE A 82 8.36 5.78 -5.66
N VAL A 83 7.11 5.38 -5.97
CA VAL A 83 6.54 4.10 -5.52
C VAL A 83 6.99 2.89 -6.34
N ARG A 84 7.61 3.11 -7.51
CA ARG A 84 8.10 2.06 -8.41
C ARG A 84 9.61 1.87 -8.34
N GLU A 85 10.35 2.85 -7.83
CA GLU A 85 11.81 2.80 -7.79
C GLU A 85 12.30 1.59 -6.99
N ARG A 86 13.27 0.92 -7.56
CA ARG A 86 13.85 -0.30 -7.02
C ARG A 86 15.36 -0.35 -7.21
N LYS A 87 15.83 -0.02 -8.42
CA LYS A 87 17.23 -0.23 -8.82
C LYS A 87 18.19 0.77 -8.19
N ALA A 88 17.68 1.90 -7.73
CA ALA A 88 18.47 2.90 -7.01
C ALA A 88 18.91 2.44 -5.59
N PHE A 89 18.43 1.28 -5.12
CA PHE A 89 18.65 0.81 -3.75
C PHE A 89 19.30 -0.57 -3.70
N VAL A 90 20.15 -0.77 -2.72
CA VAL A 90 20.85 -2.06 -2.50
C VAL A 90 19.85 -3.17 -2.17
N ASP A 91 18.86 -2.88 -1.32
CA ASP A 91 17.81 -3.82 -0.91
C ASP A 91 16.55 -3.75 -1.80
N GLY A 92 16.62 -3.03 -2.90
CA GLY A 92 15.72 -2.96 -4.03
C GLY A 92 14.24 -3.06 -3.69
N ASP A 93 13.72 -4.27 -3.67
CA ASP A 93 12.31 -4.57 -3.44
C ASP A 93 11.81 -4.11 -2.07
N TYR A 94 12.61 -4.26 -1.03
CA TYR A 94 12.24 -3.85 0.32
C TYR A 94 12.13 -2.33 0.44
N GLN A 95 13.06 -1.58 -0.19
CA GLN A 95 12.95 -0.12 -0.21
C GLN A 95 11.74 0.34 -1.01
N ARG A 96 11.42 -0.31 -2.13
CA ARG A 96 10.20 -0.03 -2.88
C ARG A 96 8.96 -0.19 -2.01
N VAL A 97 8.86 -1.27 -1.22
CA VAL A 97 7.74 -1.48 -0.29
C VAL A 97 7.68 -0.37 0.75
N ARG A 98 8.82 0.05 1.32
CA ARG A 98 8.87 1.18 2.26
C ARG A 98 8.43 2.50 1.61
N ASN A 99 8.84 2.75 0.37
CA ASN A 99 8.39 3.93 -0.39
C ASN A 99 6.87 3.91 -0.62
N GLN A 100 6.31 2.75 -0.97
CA GLN A 100 4.85 2.57 -1.11
C GLN A 100 4.12 2.84 0.21
N GLN A 101 4.61 2.31 1.32
CA GLN A 101 4.04 2.55 2.66
C GLN A 101 4.13 4.03 3.04
N THR A 102 5.27 4.68 2.78
CA THR A 102 5.46 6.13 3.03
C THR A 102 4.47 6.96 2.22
N PHE A 103 4.29 6.63 0.94
CA PHE A 103 3.33 7.30 0.08
C PHE A 103 1.89 7.10 0.57
N LEU A 104 1.48 5.86 0.87
CA LEU A 104 0.13 5.58 1.38
C LEU A 104 -0.15 6.28 2.70
N LYS A 105 0.81 6.33 3.61
CA LYS A 105 0.71 7.08 4.88
C LYS A 105 0.53 8.58 4.61
N ALA A 106 1.26 9.13 3.66
CA ALA A 106 1.16 10.54 3.29
C ALA A 106 -0.20 10.86 2.62
N VAL A 107 -0.70 9.99 1.73
CA VAL A 107 -2.05 10.09 1.15
C VAL A 107 -3.12 10.07 2.25
N LEU A 108 -3.06 9.10 3.17
CA LEU A 108 -4.01 9.00 4.27
C LEU A 108 -3.99 10.27 5.13
N THR A 109 -2.79 10.74 5.50
CA THR A 109 -2.64 11.99 6.27
C THR A 109 -3.24 13.17 5.53
N LYS A 110 -3.05 13.26 4.23
CA LYS A 110 -3.59 14.34 3.40
C LYS A 110 -5.11 14.27 3.31
N VAL A 111 -5.68 13.10 3.04
CA VAL A 111 -7.13 12.90 2.97
C VAL A 111 -7.79 13.28 4.29
N VAL A 112 -7.21 12.88 5.42
CA VAL A 112 -7.69 13.27 6.75
C VAL A 112 -7.58 14.77 6.96
N LYS A 113 -6.45 15.41 6.61
CA LYS A 113 -6.24 16.86 6.76
C LYS A 113 -7.10 17.69 5.82
N GLN A 114 -7.37 17.24 4.60
CA GLN A 114 -8.17 17.97 3.60
C GLN A 114 -9.68 17.90 3.87
N GLY A 115 -10.07 17.25 4.96
CA GLY A 115 -11.44 17.32 5.42
C GLY A 115 -12.34 16.16 4.99
N ALA A 116 -11.82 14.93 4.93
CA ALA A 116 -12.71 13.79 5.18
C ALA A 116 -13.35 13.87 6.59
N THR A 117 -13.35 15.10 7.15
CA THR A 117 -13.91 15.46 8.46
C THR A 117 -15.43 15.44 8.46
N ASP A 118 -16.04 15.48 7.26
CA ASP A 118 -17.49 15.39 7.10
C ASP A 118 -17.85 14.42 5.98
N ARG A 119 -19.08 13.92 6.01
CA ARG A 119 -19.59 12.94 5.06
C ARG A 119 -19.70 13.48 3.63
N ALA A 120 -19.93 14.78 3.45
CA ALA A 120 -20.06 15.39 2.13
C ALA A 120 -18.71 15.40 1.41
N THR A 121 -17.64 15.78 2.10
CA THR A 121 -16.27 15.76 1.57
C THR A 121 -15.80 14.32 1.29
N ALA A 122 -16.06 13.37 2.19
CA ALA A 122 -15.77 11.97 1.97
C ALA A 122 -16.49 11.43 0.72
N ARG A 123 -17.77 11.80 0.53
CA ARG A 123 -18.56 11.44 -0.66
C ARG A 123 -17.97 12.07 -1.94
N LYS A 124 -17.56 13.32 -1.90
CA LYS A 124 -16.91 14.00 -3.04
C LYS A 124 -15.63 13.29 -3.46
N LEU A 125 -14.77 12.91 -2.51
CA LEU A 125 -13.56 12.14 -2.76
C LEU A 125 -13.87 10.79 -3.40
N ALA A 126 -14.85 10.07 -2.83
CA ALA A 126 -15.30 8.77 -3.37
C ALA A 126 -15.87 8.91 -4.79
N THR A 127 -16.64 9.94 -5.07
CA THR A 127 -17.18 10.22 -6.42
C THR A 127 -16.07 10.48 -7.44
N THR A 128 -14.99 11.13 -7.03
CA THR A 128 -13.83 11.39 -7.89
C THR A 128 -13.01 10.14 -8.17
N ALA A 129 -12.88 9.26 -7.16
CA ALA A 129 -12.05 8.06 -7.25
C ALA A 129 -12.75 6.90 -7.99
N LEU A 130 -14.01 6.63 -7.65
CA LEU A 130 -14.71 5.41 -8.07
C LEU A 130 -14.74 5.17 -9.59
N PRO A 131 -14.96 6.18 -10.46
CA PRO A 131 -14.95 5.97 -11.92
C PRO A 131 -13.57 5.61 -12.50
N ARG A 132 -12.51 5.76 -11.71
CA ARG A 132 -11.12 5.59 -12.13
C ARG A 132 -10.45 4.34 -11.57
N ILE A 133 -11.12 3.59 -10.70
CA ILE A 133 -10.57 2.40 -10.05
C ILE A 133 -11.39 1.16 -10.41
N THR A 134 -10.74 0.02 -10.49
CA THR A 134 -11.43 -1.26 -10.57
C THR A 134 -11.67 -1.79 -9.17
N VAL A 135 -12.91 -2.10 -8.84
CA VAL A 135 -13.31 -2.55 -7.51
C VAL A 135 -14.06 -3.89 -7.59
N THR A 136 -14.01 -4.66 -6.52
CA THR A 136 -14.88 -5.85 -6.40
C THR A 136 -16.35 -5.47 -6.39
N PRO A 137 -17.25 -6.35 -6.91
CA PRO A 137 -18.69 -6.15 -6.81
C PRO A 137 -19.10 -5.85 -5.34
N GLY A 138 -19.99 -4.88 -5.17
CA GLY A 138 -20.49 -4.49 -3.85
C GLY A 138 -19.76 -3.31 -3.19
N LEU A 139 -18.59 -2.88 -3.68
CA LEU A 139 -18.00 -1.62 -3.22
C LEU A 139 -18.69 -0.45 -3.94
N THR A 140 -19.79 -0.01 -3.35
CA THR A 140 -20.57 1.12 -3.86
C THR A 140 -19.94 2.46 -3.48
N LEU A 141 -20.43 3.55 -4.14
CA LEU A 141 -20.02 4.92 -3.78
C LEU A 141 -20.24 5.21 -2.29
N ASP A 142 -21.39 4.76 -1.74
CA ASP A 142 -21.69 4.98 -0.33
C ASP A 142 -20.79 4.15 0.61
N ALA A 143 -20.42 2.93 0.21
CA ALA A 143 -19.47 2.12 0.96
C ALA A 143 -18.07 2.77 0.95
N LEU A 144 -17.61 3.24 -0.21
CA LEU A 144 -16.34 3.94 -0.35
C LEU A 144 -16.33 5.26 0.45
N ALA A 145 -17.42 6.02 0.42
CA ALA A 145 -17.55 7.25 1.18
C ALA A 145 -17.55 6.99 2.70
N ARG A 146 -18.24 5.94 3.17
CA ARG A 146 -18.19 5.52 4.58
C ARG A 146 -16.78 5.09 4.99
N LEU A 147 -16.08 4.34 4.14
CA LEU A 147 -14.71 3.94 4.38
C LEU A 147 -13.78 5.17 4.48
N ALA A 148 -13.87 6.09 3.53
CA ALA A 148 -13.11 7.34 3.56
C ALA A 148 -13.41 8.17 4.83
N PHE A 149 -14.68 8.24 5.23
CA PHE A 149 -15.08 8.94 6.45
C PHE A 149 -14.58 8.23 7.72
N SER A 150 -14.51 6.89 7.74
CA SER A 150 -14.02 6.15 8.91
C SER A 150 -12.54 6.45 9.24
N PHE A 151 -11.75 6.81 8.24
CA PHE A 151 -10.38 7.23 8.47
C PHE A 151 -10.26 8.54 9.28
N HIS A 152 -11.31 9.38 9.28
CA HIS A 152 -11.33 10.58 10.09
C HIS A 152 -11.34 10.28 11.60
N THR A 153 -12.03 9.23 12.02
CA THR A 153 -12.10 8.80 13.42
C THR A 153 -10.91 7.94 13.83
N THR A 154 -10.09 7.52 12.87
CA THR A 154 -8.86 6.79 13.15
C THR A 154 -7.74 7.81 13.36
N PRO A 155 -7.10 7.87 14.54
CA PRO A 155 -5.96 8.75 14.74
C PRO A 155 -4.93 8.52 13.62
N ALA A 156 -4.27 9.58 13.16
CA ALA A 156 -3.21 9.44 12.14
C ALA A 156 -2.12 8.43 12.56
N ASN A 157 -1.98 8.22 13.87
CA ASN A 157 -1.11 7.21 14.49
C ASN A 157 -1.78 5.82 14.60
N GLY A 158 -3.04 5.66 14.25
CA GLY A 158 -3.79 4.40 14.34
C GLY A 158 -3.61 3.50 13.11
N ALA A 159 -3.17 4.06 11.99
CA ALA A 159 -2.83 3.27 10.81
C ALA A 159 -1.44 2.66 10.97
N VAL A 160 -1.34 1.35 10.86
CA VAL A 160 -0.08 0.61 10.99
C VAL A 160 0.38 0.15 9.62
N PHE A 161 1.60 0.50 9.26
CA PHE A 161 2.24 0.07 8.02
C PHE A 161 3.47 -0.78 8.37
N PHE A 162 3.53 -1.98 7.86
CA PHE A 162 4.64 -2.90 8.10
C PHE A 162 4.80 -3.87 6.93
N THR A 163 5.97 -4.47 6.82
CA THR A 163 6.23 -5.57 5.89
C THR A 163 6.04 -6.88 6.62
N LEU A 164 5.33 -7.81 6.00
CA LEU A 164 5.21 -9.18 6.52
C LEU A 164 6.62 -9.76 6.70
N PRO A 165 6.98 -10.27 7.89
CA PRO A 165 8.25 -10.95 8.09
C PRO A 165 8.42 -12.11 7.11
N THR A 166 9.65 -12.35 6.69
CA THR A 166 9.99 -13.36 5.71
C THR A 166 11.16 -14.21 6.19
N ALA A 167 11.22 -15.45 5.74
CA ALA A 167 12.37 -16.33 5.99
C ALA A 167 13.56 -16.04 5.06
N GLY A 168 13.54 -14.92 4.34
CA GLY A 168 14.60 -14.50 3.43
C GLY A 168 14.23 -14.66 1.97
N VAL A 169 15.25 -14.74 1.12
CA VAL A 169 15.10 -14.93 -0.32
C VAL A 169 15.54 -16.34 -0.73
N GLY A 170 14.91 -16.86 -1.76
CA GLY A 170 15.20 -18.17 -2.31
C GLY A 170 15.06 -18.18 -3.83
N THR A 171 15.19 -19.37 -4.41
CA THR A 171 14.99 -19.60 -5.83
C THR A 171 13.90 -20.63 -6.02
N SER A 172 12.91 -20.35 -6.87
CA SER A 172 11.87 -21.32 -7.23
C SER A 172 12.42 -22.43 -8.15
N ALA A 173 11.65 -23.49 -8.36
CA ALA A 173 12.05 -24.62 -9.20
C ALA A 173 12.31 -24.21 -10.66
N ASP A 174 11.68 -23.13 -11.13
CA ASP A 174 11.87 -22.53 -12.46
C ASP A 174 12.96 -21.44 -12.50
N GLY A 175 13.80 -21.35 -11.45
CA GLY A 175 14.96 -20.46 -11.40
C GLY A 175 14.65 -18.99 -11.08
N GLN A 176 13.44 -18.65 -10.65
CA GLN A 176 13.10 -17.28 -10.31
C GLN A 176 13.46 -16.94 -8.85
N SER A 177 13.98 -15.73 -8.62
CA SER A 177 14.13 -15.21 -7.26
C SER A 177 12.77 -15.04 -6.59
N ILE A 178 12.59 -15.61 -5.41
CA ILE A 178 11.38 -15.55 -4.59
C ILE A 178 11.69 -15.07 -3.18
N VAL A 179 10.70 -14.49 -2.54
CA VAL A 179 10.72 -14.23 -1.08
C VAL A 179 10.05 -15.43 -0.40
N LEU A 180 10.73 -15.97 0.59
CA LEU A 180 10.24 -17.12 1.35
C LEU A 180 9.34 -16.65 2.48
N GLU A 181 8.18 -17.27 2.59
CA GLU A 181 7.28 -17.04 3.72
C GLU A 181 7.94 -17.46 5.04
N ASP A 182 7.67 -16.71 6.10
CA ASP A 182 7.84 -17.15 7.49
C ASP A 182 6.47 -17.62 8.02
N PRO A 183 6.21 -18.94 8.05
CA PRO A 183 4.90 -19.45 8.43
C PRO A 183 4.54 -19.15 9.88
N ALA A 184 5.52 -19.10 10.79
CA ALA A 184 5.28 -18.81 12.20
C ALA A 184 4.84 -17.36 12.37
N ALA A 185 5.59 -16.40 11.82
CA ALA A 185 5.23 -14.98 11.88
C ALA A 185 3.90 -14.71 11.15
N THR A 186 3.65 -15.36 10.01
CA THR A 186 2.38 -15.24 9.27
C THR A 186 1.20 -15.71 10.12
N ALA A 187 1.33 -16.85 10.82
CA ALA A 187 0.28 -17.38 11.71
C ALA A 187 0.00 -16.45 12.89
N GLU A 188 1.03 -15.86 13.49
CA GLU A 188 0.89 -14.90 14.58
C GLU A 188 0.21 -13.61 14.12
N ILE A 189 0.57 -13.09 12.94
CA ILE A 189 -0.07 -11.93 12.34
C ILE A 189 -1.54 -12.22 12.04
N ALA A 190 -1.84 -13.38 11.47
CA ALA A 190 -3.20 -13.82 11.23
C ALA A 190 -4.02 -13.88 12.53
N ALA A 191 -3.44 -14.39 13.61
CA ALA A 191 -4.08 -14.41 14.93
C ALA A 191 -4.30 -12.97 15.48
N ALA A 192 -3.31 -12.10 15.35
CA ALA A 192 -3.40 -10.69 15.78
C ALA A 192 -4.47 -9.93 15.00
N LEU A 193 -4.61 -10.18 13.70
CA LEU A 193 -5.67 -9.62 12.85
C LEU A 193 -7.06 -10.08 13.33
N ARG A 194 -7.26 -11.39 13.55
CA ARG A 194 -8.54 -11.94 14.07
C ARG A 194 -8.92 -11.34 15.41
N ALA A 195 -7.93 -11.11 16.27
CA ALA A 195 -8.13 -10.54 17.59
C ALA A 195 -8.24 -8.99 17.60
N ASN A 196 -8.16 -8.33 16.43
CA ASN A 196 -8.08 -6.86 16.31
C ASN A 196 -6.92 -6.25 17.13
N LYS A 197 -5.78 -6.96 17.20
CA LYS A 197 -4.58 -6.58 17.98
C LYS A 197 -3.34 -6.36 17.12
N ILE A 198 -3.51 -6.18 15.81
CA ILE A 198 -2.38 -6.06 14.88
C ILE A 198 -1.44 -4.90 15.25
N SER A 199 -1.96 -3.76 15.70
CA SER A 199 -1.15 -2.63 16.12
C SER A 199 -0.23 -2.97 17.30
N ASN A 200 -0.75 -3.73 18.27
CA ASN A 200 0.03 -4.18 19.43
C ASN A 200 1.12 -5.18 19.00
N TYR A 201 0.77 -6.11 18.13
CA TYR A 201 1.72 -7.08 17.58
C TYR A 201 2.88 -6.38 16.85
N VAL A 202 2.55 -5.47 15.94
CA VAL A 202 3.54 -4.72 15.15
C VAL A 202 4.45 -3.88 16.04
N ALA A 203 3.91 -3.26 17.09
CA ALA A 203 4.70 -2.49 18.06
C ALA A 203 5.63 -3.38 18.87
N ALA A 204 5.14 -4.51 19.41
CA ALA A 204 5.91 -5.46 20.21
C ALA A 204 7.10 -6.05 19.42
N HIS A 205 6.89 -6.35 18.14
CA HIS A 205 7.92 -6.94 17.27
C HIS A 205 8.73 -5.88 16.49
N LYS A 206 8.51 -4.58 16.76
CA LYS A 206 9.20 -3.46 16.09
C LYS A 206 9.13 -3.54 14.56
N LEU A 207 8.02 -4.03 14.03
CA LEU A 207 7.80 -4.22 12.59
C LEU A 207 7.40 -2.93 11.86
N GLN A 208 7.21 -1.82 12.59
CA GLN A 208 6.97 -0.53 11.96
C GLN A 208 8.21 -0.16 11.16
N ASN A 209 8.18 -0.47 9.88
CA ASN A 209 9.19 -0.03 8.93
C ASN A 209 8.96 1.46 8.71
N GLY A 210 9.43 2.25 9.69
CA GLY A 210 9.36 3.68 9.62
C GLY A 210 10.30 4.20 8.56
N ASN A 211 9.76 4.55 7.44
CA ASN A 211 10.24 5.73 6.76
C ASN A 211 9.47 6.91 7.29
#